data_c8f2c0b40639c6c9201a7937dfb509af
#
_entry.id   c8f2c0b40639c6c9201a7937dfb509af
#
_cell.length_a   1.000
_cell.length_b   1.000
_cell.length_c   1.000
_cell.angle_alpha   90.00
_cell.angle_beta   90.00
_cell.angle_gamma   90.00
#
_symmetry.space_group_name_H-M   'P 1'
#
loop_
_entity.id
_entity.type
_entity.pdbx_description
1 polymer ?
#
loop_
_entity_poly.entity_id
_entity_poly.type
_entity_poly.pdbx_seq_one_letter_code
_entity_poly.pdbx_strand_id
1 'polypeptide(L)'
;AFENGGGRQGGGFGGADFSDIFEDFFGDFGGGGRSRNRSSNNRGSDLRYDLSISLEEAYQGKKQDIKFSTTEKCNTCKGNGSKPGHSPDRCTYCGGNGKIRSNQGFFTVQQTCPQCNGNGEEITNPCNDCNGQGKKQASKKISVTIPKGVDDGTRIRLAGKGEAGSRGG
;
A
#
# COMPACT_ATOMS: atom_id res chain seq x y z
N ALA A 1 10.83 -44.99 51.76
CA ALA A 1 11.45 -46.11 51.02
C ALA A 1 11.35 -45.86 49.53
N PHE A 2 12.52 -45.98 48.90
CA PHE A 2 12.78 -45.99 47.43
C PHE A 2 12.67 -44.66 46.71
N GLU A 3 13.68 -43.84 46.50
CA GLU A 3 14.93 -43.96 45.71
C GLU A 3 14.75 -44.57 44.33
N ASN A 4 14.99 -43.76 43.34
CA ASN A 4 15.89 -43.96 42.19
C ASN A 4 15.50 -42.91 41.11
N GLY A 5 16.31 -41.97 40.65
CA GLY A 5 17.69 -42.12 40.19
C GLY A 5 17.68 -42.26 38.68
N GLY A 6 18.19 -41.27 37.97
CA GLY A 6 18.47 -41.44 36.56
C GLY A 6 18.51 -40.11 35.78
N GLY A 7 19.66 -39.46 35.86
CA GLY A 7 19.99 -38.33 34.97
C GLY A 7 20.40 -38.82 33.59
N ARG A 8 20.39 -37.89 32.66
CA ARG A 8 21.29 -37.68 31.49
C ARG A 8 20.72 -36.56 30.66
N GLN A 9 21.30 -35.41 30.70
CA GLN A 9 22.47 -34.94 29.94
C GLN A 9 22.31 -35.09 28.43
N GLY A 10 22.24 -33.97 27.77
CA GLY A 10 22.60 -33.95 26.37
C GLY A 10 21.92 -32.85 25.57
N GLY A 11 22.69 -31.83 25.24
CA GLY A 11 22.54 -31.10 23.99
C GLY A 11 21.83 -29.75 24.06
N GLY A 12 22.57 -28.73 24.48
CA GLY A 12 22.24 -27.36 24.13
C GLY A 12 22.37 -27.16 22.63
N PHE A 13 21.29 -26.75 22.02
CA PHE A 13 21.33 -26.07 20.74
C PHE A 13 20.45 -24.83 20.88
N GLY A 14 21.11 -23.67 20.79
CA GLY A 14 20.66 -22.31 20.59
C GLY A 14 19.17 -22.04 20.56
N GLY A 15 18.58 -21.81 21.71
CA GLY A 15 17.20 -21.36 21.82
C GLY A 15 17.15 -19.83 21.82
N ALA A 16 17.25 -19.17 20.68
CA ALA A 16 16.98 -17.74 20.61
C ALA A 16 16.08 -17.31 19.45
N ASP A 17 15.90 -18.14 18.43
CA ASP A 17 15.14 -17.70 17.25
C ASP A 17 13.87 -18.53 16.94
N PHE A 18 13.63 -19.62 17.68
CA PHE A 18 12.45 -20.45 17.43
C PHE A 18 11.18 -19.94 18.12
N SER A 19 11.32 -19.15 19.18
CA SER A 19 10.16 -18.58 19.89
C SER A 19 9.42 -17.55 19.05
N ASP A 20 10.15 -16.69 18.34
CA ASP A 20 9.53 -15.64 17.53
C ASP A 20 8.80 -16.21 16.30
N ILE A 21 9.37 -17.26 15.69
CA ILE A 21 8.71 -17.93 14.55
C ILE A 21 7.51 -18.75 15.02
N PHE A 22 7.55 -19.25 16.27
CA PHE A 22 6.45 -20.02 16.82
C PHE A 22 5.30 -19.16 17.31
N GLU A 23 5.55 -17.96 17.82
CA GLU A 23 4.50 -17.00 18.16
C GLU A 23 3.82 -16.44 16.92
N ASP A 24 4.55 -16.19 15.83
CA ASP A 24 3.96 -15.77 14.55
C ASP A 24 3.11 -16.87 13.90
N PHE A 25 3.51 -18.13 14.06
CA PHE A 25 2.78 -19.25 13.44
C PHE A 25 1.61 -19.74 14.29
N PHE A 26 1.73 -19.74 15.62
CA PHE A 26 0.68 -20.21 16.52
C PHE A 26 -0.25 -19.12 17.04
N GLY A 27 0.18 -17.87 17.04
CA GLY A 27 -0.65 -16.73 17.39
C GLY A 27 -1.81 -16.50 16.40
N ASP A 28 -1.65 -16.97 15.17
CA ASP A 28 -2.68 -16.87 14.12
C ASP A 28 -3.70 -18.04 14.15
N PHE A 29 -3.38 -19.14 14.88
CA PHE A 29 -4.22 -20.34 14.90
C PHE A 29 -5.12 -20.48 16.15
N GLY A 30 -4.92 -19.68 17.18
CA GLY A 30 -5.56 -19.88 18.50
C GLY A 30 -6.52 -18.79 18.99
N GLY A 31 -6.77 -17.76 18.25
CA GLY A 31 -7.65 -16.67 18.70
C GLY A 31 -8.57 -16.18 17.61
N GLY A 32 -9.88 -16.27 17.83
CA GLY A 32 -10.95 -15.81 16.95
C GLY A 32 -10.63 -14.49 16.25
N GLY A 33 -10.14 -14.62 15.02
CA GLY A 33 -9.61 -13.54 14.22
C GLY A 33 -10.71 -12.55 13.86
N ARG A 34 -10.67 -11.39 14.46
CA ARG A 34 -11.07 -10.19 13.74
C ARG A 34 -10.12 -10.10 12.54
N SER A 35 -10.54 -10.64 11.42
CA SER A 35 -9.97 -10.32 10.13
C SER A 35 -9.90 -8.79 10.06
N ARG A 36 -8.74 -8.24 10.37
CA ARG A 36 -8.42 -6.89 9.97
C ARG A 36 -8.45 -6.95 8.45
N ASN A 37 -9.64 -6.62 7.95
CA ASN A 37 -9.82 -6.31 6.55
C ASN A 37 -8.73 -5.28 6.25
N ARG A 38 -7.59 -5.75 5.72
CA ARG A 38 -6.57 -4.87 5.17
C ARG A 38 -7.30 -4.16 4.06
N SER A 39 -7.88 -3.02 4.40
CA SER A 39 -8.37 -2.08 3.41
C SER A 39 -7.22 -1.97 2.42
N SER A 40 -7.46 -2.44 1.21
CA SER A 40 -6.48 -2.35 0.14
C SER A 40 -5.96 -0.92 0.19
N ASN A 41 -4.65 -0.77 0.34
CA ASN A 41 -4.02 0.50 0.60
C ASN A 41 -4.27 1.38 -0.64
N ASN A 42 -5.39 2.07 -0.65
CA ASN A 42 -5.83 2.91 -1.77
C ASN A 42 -4.98 4.19 -1.89
N ARG A 43 -3.98 4.31 -1.02
CA ARG A 43 -3.06 5.44 -1.00
C ARG A 43 -2.21 5.47 -2.27
N GLY A 44 -2.04 6.65 -2.84
CA GLY A 44 -1.12 6.87 -3.95
C GLY A 44 0.35 6.79 -3.53
N SER A 45 1.22 6.67 -4.51
CA SER A 45 2.66 6.62 -4.31
C SER A 45 3.21 7.98 -3.87
N ASP A 46 4.21 7.94 -3.00
CA ASP A 46 4.96 9.15 -2.66
C ASP A 46 5.92 9.48 -3.81
N LEU A 47 5.94 10.74 -4.24
CA LEU A 47 6.82 11.24 -5.26
C LEU A 47 8.10 11.78 -4.62
N ARG A 48 9.24 11.50 -5.23
CA ARG A 48 10.53 12.07 -4.87
C ARG A 48 10.99 13.02 -5.97
N TYR A 49 11.43 14.19 -5.57
CA TYR A 49 12.01 15.20 -6.46
C TYR A 49 13.33 15.68 -5.88
N ASP A 50 14.40 15.52 -6.62
CA ASP A 50 15.73 15.98 -6.22
C ASP A 50 15.96 17.37 -6.79
N LEU A 51 16.31 18.33 -5.92
CA LEU A 51 16.51 19.73 -6.24
C LEU A 51 17.93 20.13 -5.89
N SER A 52 18.63 20.72 -6.86
CA SER A 52 19.93 21.31 -6.63
C SER A 52 19.80 22.81 -6.41
N ILE A 53 20.45 23.33 -5.39
CA ILE A 53 20.50 24.75 -5.05
C ILE A 53 21.94 25.18 -4.83
N SER A 54 22.24 26.48 -4.98
CA SER A 54 23.56 26.99 -4.67
C SER A 54 23.76 27.15 -3.16
N LEU A 55 25.03 27.27 -2.76
CA LEU A 55 25.38 27.42 -1.35
C LEU A 55 24.83 28.74 -0.77
N GLU A 56 24.81 29.81 -1.55
CA GLU A 56 24.23 31.10 -1.18
C GLU A 56 22.72 30.98 -0.97
N GLU A 57 22.03 30.25 -1.85
CA GLU A 57 20.60 29.98 -1.73
C GLU A 57 20.28 29.12 -0.50
N ALA A 58 21.13 28.16 -0.18
CA ALA A 58 21.00 27.33 1.02
C ALA A 58 21.19 28.16 2.30
N TYR A 59 22.12 29.12 2.28
CA TYR A 59 22.36 30.00 3.43
C TYR A 59 21.25 31.00 3.66
N GLN A 60 20.73 31.62 2.59
CA GLN A 60 19.68 32.63 2.69
C GLN A 60 18.27 32.07 2.81
N GLY A 61 18.10 30.82 2.37
CA GLY A 61 16.79 30.22 2.17
C GLY A 61 16.13 30.73 0.88
N LYS A 62 15.33 29.90 0.25
CA LYS A 62 14.71 30.23 -1.04
C LYS A 62 13.30 29.66 -1.15
N LYS A 63 12.43 30.38 -1.84
CA LYS A 63 11.18 29.81 -2.34
C LYS A 63 11.38 29.38 -3.79
N GLN A 64 11.17 28.11 -4.06
CA GLN A 64 11.34 27.51 -5.37
C GLN A 64 10.02 26.92 -5.86
N ASP A 65 9.66 27.24 -7.09
CA ASP A 65 8.52 26.62 -7.75
C ASP A 65 8.98 25.37 -8.49
N ILE A 66 8.39 24.24 -8.14
CA ILE A 66 8.67 22.94 -8.74
C ILE A 66 7.47 22.52 -9.59
N LYS A 67 7.74 22.15 -10.83
CA LYS A 67 6.75 21.53 -11.72
C LYS A 67 7.04 20.04 -11.81
N PHE A 68 6.05 19.23 -11.56
CA PHE A 68 6.17 17.77 -11.67
C PHE A 68 4.88 17.17 -12.22
N SER A 69 5.03 16.04 -12.88
CA SER A 69 3.89 15.25 -13.36
C SER A 69 3.42 14.33 -12.25
N THR A 70 2.15 14.32 -11.99
CA THR A 70 1.50 13.46 -11.01
C THR A 70 0.19 12.94 -11.56
N THR A 71 -0.38 11.94 -10.91
CA THR A 71 -1.72 11.49 -11.20
C THR A 71 -2.71 12.14 -10.25
N GLU A 72 -3.79 12.65 -10.77
CA GLU A 72 -4.89 13.22 -10.01
C GLU A 72 -6.15 12.38 -10.15
N LYS A 73 -6.99 12.45 -9.14
CA LYS A 73 -8.32 11.87 -9.18
C LYS A 73 -9.11 12.44 -10.36
N CYS A 74 -9.71 11.58 -11.15
CA CYS A 74 -10.58 12.00 -12.22
C CYS A 74 -11.80 12.75 -11.66
N ASN A 75 -11.98 13.99 -12.07
CA ASN A 75 -13.08 14.81 -11.58
C ASN A 75 -14.45 14.32 -12.04
N THR A 76 -14.52 13.71 -13.23
CA THR A 76 -15.76 13.21 -13.83
C THR A 76 -16.33 12.03 -13.08
N CYS A 77 -15.51 11.04 -12.75
CA CYS A 77 -15.94 9.84 -12.03
C CYS A 77 -15.56 9.88 -10.55
N LYS A 78 -14.93 10.93 -10.05
CA LYS A 78 -14.48 11.09 -8.66
C LYS A 78 -13.61 9.91 -8.16
N GLY A 79 -12.87 9.30 -9.08
CA GLY A 79 -11.93 8.22 -8.78
C GLY A 79 -12.50 6.79 -8.87
N ASN A 80 -13.79 6.59 -9.08
CA ASN A 80 -14.39 5.25 -9.16
C ASN A 80 -14.19 4.55 -10.52
N GLY A 81 -13.78 5.27 -11.54
CA GLY A 81 -13.54 4.73 -12.88
C GLY A 81 -14.78 4.48 -13.73
N SER A 82 -15.99 4.59 -13.17
CA SER A 82 -17.24 4.39 -13.90
C SER A 82 -17.80 5.69 -14.45
N LYS A 83 -18.63 5.63 -15.49
CA LYS A 83 -19.37 6.79 -15.98
C LYS A 83 -20.20 7.45 -14.88
N PRO A 84 -20.41 8.77 -14.92
CA PRO A 84 -21.31 9.45 -14.00
C PRO A 84 -22.69 8.78 -13.99
N GLY A 85 -23.21 8.51 -12.79
CA GLY A 85 -24.48 7.80 -12.61
C GLY A 85 -24.38 6.27 -12.60
N HIS A 86 -23.21 5.71 -12.85
CA HIS A 86 -22.94 4.29 -12.74
C HIS A 86 -21.93 4.03 -11.62
N SER A 87 -22.15 2.95 -10.88
CA SER A 87 -21.20 2.44 -9.89
C SER A 87 -20.48 1.21 -10.44
N PRO A 88 -19.28 0.90 -9.97
CA PRO A 88 -18.66 -0.38 -10.25
C PRO A 88 -19.55 -1.52 -9.75
N ASP A 89 -19.68 -2.57 -10.54
CA ASP A 89 -20.44 -3.76 -10.19
C ASP A 89 -19.58 -4.72 -9.37
N ARG A 90 -20.21 -5.50 -8.51
CA ARG A 90 -19.50 -6.53 -7.75
C ARG A 90 -19.00 -7.61 -8.71
N CYS A 91 -17.72 -7.94 -8.64
CA CYS A 91 -17.15 -9.01 -9.44
C CYS A 91 -17.88 -10.34 -9.18
N THR A 92 -18.46 -10.90 -10.22
CA THR A 92 -19.24 -12.15 -10.15
C THR A 92 -18.35 -13.36 -9.86
N TYR A 93 -17.11 -13.33 -10.34
CA TYR A 93 -16.18 -14.45 -10.22
C TYR A 93 -15.69 -14.69 -8.79
N CYS A 94 -15.40 -13.62 -8.04
CA CYS A 94 -14.94 -13.70 -6.65
C CYS A 94 -15.99 -13.27 -5.61
N GLY A 95 -17.19 -12.91 -6.05
CA GLY A 95 -18.25 -12.41 -5.18
C GLY A 95 -17.86 -11.13 -4.41
N GLY A 96 -16.99 -10.30 -5.01
CA GLY A 96 -16.53 -9.05 -4.39
C GLY A 96 -15.31 -9.19 -3.47
N ASN A 97 -14.78 -10.40 -3.28
CA ASN A 97 -13.65 -10.63 -2.35
C ASN A 97 -12.29 -10.24 -2.94
N GLY A 98 -12.19 -10.03 -4.25
CA GLY A 98 -10.92 -9.77 -4.94
C GLY A 98 -9.97 -10.97 -5.00
N LYS A 99 -10.30 -12.06 -4.33
CA LYS A 99 -9.48 -13.26 -4.23
C LYS A 99 -10.35 -14.50 -4.40
N ILE A 100 -9.77 -15.53 -4.98
CA ILE A 100 -10.38 -16.85 -5.13
C ILE A 100 -9.59 -17.87 -4.32
N ARG A 101 -10.28 -18.86 -3.78
CA ARG A 101 -9.68 -19.98 -3.07
C ARG A 101 -9.76 -21.20 -3.96
N SER A 102 -8.62 -21.82 -4.19
CA SER A 102 -8.52 -23.09 -4.91
C SER A 102 -8.01 -24.15 -3.94
N ASN A 103 -8.74 -25.22 -3.78
CA ASN A 103 -8.32 -26.35 -2.97
C ASN A 103 -7.55 -27.33 -3.86
N GLN A 104 -6.28 -27.50 -3.59
CA GLN A 104 -5.43 -28.49 -4.23
C GLN A 104 -5.04 -29.56 -3.19
N GLY A 105 -5.85 -30.61 -3.10
CA GLY A 105 -5.65 -31.66 -2.11
C GLY A 105 -5.82 -31.14 -0.68
N PHE A 106 -4.78 -31.25 0.12
CA PHE A 106 -4.79 -30.77 1.53
C PHE A 106 -4.47 -29.29 1.70
N PHE A 107 -4.12 -28.58 0.64
CA PHE A 107 -3.75 -27.17 0.69
C PHE A 107 -4.81 -26.28 0.05
N THR A 108 -5.16 -25.21 0.76
CA THR A 108 -6.00 -24.14 0.19
C THR A 108 -5.09 -23.02 -0.29
N VAL A 109 -5.03 -22.82 -1.60
CA VAL A 109 -4.26 -21.73 -2.21
C VAL A 109 -5.20 -20.56 -2.46
N GLN A 110 -4.81 -19.40 -1.96
CA GLN A 110 -5.53 -18.15 -2.20
C GLN A 110 -4.83 -17.38 -3.32
N GLN A 111 -5.56 -17.11 -4.39
CA GLN A 111 -5.06 -16.40 -5.56
C GLN A 111 -5.83 -15.09 -5.76
N THR A 112 -5.17 -14.09 -6.33
CA THR A 112 -5.85 -12.87 -6.79
C THR A 112 -6.86 -13.22 -7.88
N CYS A 113 -8.06 -12.68 -7.78
CA CYS A 113 -9.09 -12.90 -8.80
C CYS A 113 -8.60 -12.39 -10.16
N PRO A 114 -8.54 -13.23 -11.21
CA PRO A 114 -8.04 -12.81 -12.51
C PRO A 114 -9.00 -11.84 -13.23
N GLN A 115 -10.28 -11.89 -12.91
CA GLN A 115 -11.29 -11.07 -13.57
C GLN A 115 -11.26 -9.62 -13.08
N CYS A 116 -11.21 -9.41 -11.76
CA CYS A 116 -11.15 -8.06 -11.18
C CYS A 116 -9.74 -7.64 -10.73
N ASN A 117 -8.71 -8.46 -10.97
CA ASN A 117 -7.33 -8.19 -10.56
C ASN A 117 -7.18 -7.78 -9.09
N GLY A 118 -7.97 -8.40 -8.21
CA GLY A 118 -7.93 -8.12 -6.78
C GLY A 118 -8.84 -6.99 -6.31
N ASN A 119 -9.49 -6.29 -7.22
CA ASN A 119 -10.33 -5.14 -6.88
C ASN A 119 -11.67 -5.54 -6.23
N GLY A 120 -12.17 -6.74 -6.51
CA GLY A 120 -13.48 -7.19 -6.04
C GLY A 120 -14.66 -6.58 -6.81
N GLU A 121 -14.39 -5.64 -7.69
CA GLU A 121 -15.39 -4.93 -8.50
C GLU A 121 -14.96 -4.86 -9.95
N GLU A 122 -15.95 -4.76 -10.85
CA GLU A 122 -15.77 -4.64 -12.29
C GLU A 122 -16.41 -3.34 -12.79
N ILE A 123 -15.74 -2.69 -13.71
CA ILE A 123 -16.23 -1.46 -14.33
C ILE A 123 -16.90 -1.84 -15.65
N THR A 124 -18.21 -2.02 -15.62
CA THR A 124 -19.03 -2.35 -16.80
C THR A 124 -19.13 -1.16 -17.74
N ASN A 125 -19.23 0.06 -17.19
CA ASN A 125 -19.34 1.29 -17.94
C ASN A 125 -18.15 2.20 -17.59
N PRO A 126 -17.02 2.11 -18.33
CA PRO A 126 -15.84 2.89 -18.03
C PRO A 126 -16.07 4.38 -18.26
N CYS A 127 -15.52 5.21 -17.40
CA CYS A 127 -15.51 6.65 -17.58
C CYS A 127 -14.71 7.03 -18.83
N ASN A 128 -15.30 7.80 -19.73
CA ASN A 128 -14.66 8.19 -20.98
C ASN A 128 -13.42 9.06 -20.78
N ASP A 129 -13.38 9.81 -19.68
CA ASP A 129 -12.32 10.75 -19.36
C ASP A 129 -11.04 10.10 -18.86
N CYS A 130 -11.14 8.99 -18.15
CA CYS A 130 -10.01 8.28 -17.55
C CYS A 130 -9.92 6.81 -18.01
N ASN A 131 -10.77 6.40 -18.96
CA ASN A 131 -10.82 5.02 -19.49
C ASN A 131 -10.90 3.96 -18.39
N GLY A 132 -11.69 4.21 -17.35
CA GLY A 132 -11.86 3.29 -16.24
C GLY A 132 -10.78 3.34 -15.17
N GLN A 133 -9.71 4.10 -15.35
CA GLN A 133 -8.61 4.16 -14.38
C GLN A 133 -8.92 4.95 -13.10
N GLY A 134 -9.93 5.82 -13.14
CA GLY A 134 -10.26 6.71 -12.03
C GLY A 134 -9.26 7.84 -11.80
N LYS A 135 -8.18 7.89 -12.57
CA LYS A 135 -7.08 8.87 -12.46
C LYS A 135 -6.75 9.47 -13.80
N LYS A 136 -6.21 10.68 -13.76
CA LYS A 136 -5.66 11.38 -14.94
C LYS A 136 -4.27 11.90 -14.63
N GLN A 137 -3.41 11.92 -15.63
CA GLN A 137 -2.13 12.63 -15.53
C GLN A 137 -2.36 14.12 -15.50
N ALA A 138 -1.72 14.81 -14.56
CA ALA A 138 -1.75 16.25 -14.41
C ALA A 138 -0.35 16.77 -14.07
N SER A 139 -0.04 17.96 -14.58
CA SER A 139 1.18 18.66 -14.18
C SER A 139 0.82 19.65 -13.09
N LYS A 140 1.45 19.50 -11.93
CA LYS A 140 1.30 20.40 -10.80
C LYS A 140 2.50 21.30 -10.63
N LYS A 141 2.23 22.54 -10.24
CA LYS A 141 3.23 23.50 -9.79
C LYS A 141 3.05 23.72 -8.29
N ILE A 142 4.11 23.49 -7.53
CA ILE A 142 4.11 23.69 -6.09
C ILE A 142 5.25 24.62 -5.72
N SER A 143 4.96 25.60 -4.88
CA SER A 143 5.95 26.48 -4.29
C SER A 143 6.46 25.84 -2.99
N VAL A 144 7.76 25.54 -2.94
CA VAL A 144 8.42 24.96 -1.79
C VAL A 144 9.31 26.01 -1.15
N THR A 145 9.16 26.19 0.15
CA THR A 145 10.04 27.06 0.92
C THR A 145 11.19 26.25 1.49
N ILE A 146 12.39 26.56 1.05
CA ILE A 146 13.64 25.98 1.56
C ILE A 146 14.09 26.83 2.74
N PRO A 147 14.19 26.29 3.96
CA PRO A 147 14.65 27.04 5.11
C PRO A 147 16.13 27.40 4.98
N LYS A 148 16.58 28.38 5.77
CA LYS A 148 17.98 28.76 5.83
C LYS A 148 18.81 27.68 6.53
N GLY A 149 20.03 27.47 6.08
CA GLY A 149 20.97 26.54 6.72
C GLY A 149 20.67 25.08 6.41
N VAL A 150 20.14 24.77 5.23
CA VAL A 150 19.97 23.39 4.78
C VAL A 150 21.30 22.81 4.31
N ASP A 151 21.55 21.57 4.69
CA ASP A 151 22.71 20.79 4.26
C ASP A 151 22.35 19.87 3.10
N ASP A 152 23.38 19.31 2.46
CA ASP A 152 23.19 18.30 1.43
C ASP A 152 22.45 17.07 1.99
N GLY A 153 21.54 16.53 1.20
CA GLY A 153 20.70 15.41 1.60
C GLY A 153 19.52 15.78 2.52
N THR A 154 19.31 17.05 2.85
CA THR A 154 18.14 17.50 3.60
C THR A 154 16.84 17.16 2.87
N ARG A 155 15.87 16.57 3.55
CA ARG A 155 14.59 16.15 2.99
C ARG A 155 13.45 16.99 3.50
N ILE A 156 12.70 17.61 2.58
CA ILE A 156 11.50 18.39 2.90
C ILE A 156 10.28 17.56 2.49
N ARG A 157 9.41 17.25 3.44
CA ARG A 157 8.18 16.49 3.18
C ARG A 157 7.03 17.44 2.90
N LEU A 158 6.37 17.23 1.76
CA LEU A 158 5.18 17.95 1.36
C LEU A 158 3.96 17.02 1.48
N ALA A 159 3.20 17.16 2.56
CA ALA A 159 2.03 16.33 2.80
C ALA A 159 0.93 16.56 1.73
N GLY A 160 0.28 15.49 1.29
CA GLY A 160 -0.82 15.56 0.34
C GLY A 160 -0.44 15.96 -1.10
N LYS A 161 0.83 15.83 -1.47
CA LYS A 161 1.34 16.19 -2.81
C LYS A 161 1.84 14.99 -3.61
N GLY A 162 1.63 13.78 -3.12
CA GLY A 162 1.90 12.54 -3.85
C GLY A 162 0.91 12.28 -4.98
N GLU A 163 1.00 11.10 -5.56
CA GLU A 163 0.05 10.64 -6.56
C GLU A 163 -1.32 10.35 -5.96
N ALA A 164 -2.36 10.44 -6.79
CA ALA A 164 -3.68 9.97 -6.39
C ALA A 164 -3.66 8.44 -6.24
N GLY A 165 -4.18 7.97 -5.14
CA GLY A 165 -4.39 6.55 -4.91
C GLY A 165 -5.47 5.95 -5.81
N SER A 166 -5.64 4.65 -5.74
CA SER A 166 -6.76 3.99 -6.40
C SER A 166 -8.06 4.33 -5.69
N ARG A 167 -9.17 4.41 -6.44
CA ARG A 167 -10.52 4.68 -5.91
C ARG A 167 -10.64 5.95 -5.07
N GLY A 168 -9.84 6.93 -5.38
CA GLY A 168 -9.94 8.23 -4.73
C GLY A 168 -9.23 8.35 -3.39
N GLY A 169 -8.31 7.42 -3.08
CA GLY A 169 -7.42 7.50 -1.91
C GLY A 169 -6.35 8.58 -2.03
#